data_027b73b174db377d6d0f593a66279033
#
_entry.id   027b73b174db377d6d0f593a66279033
#
_cell.length_a   1.000
_cell.length_b   1.000
_cell.length_c   1.000
_cell.angle_alpha   90.00
_cell.angle_beta   90.00
_cell.angle_gamma   90.00
#
_symmetry.space_group_name_H-M   'P 1'
#
loop_
_entity.id
_entity.type
_entity.pdbx_description
1 polymer ?
#
loop_
_entity_poly.entity_id
_entity_poly.type
_entity_poly.pdbx_seq_one_letter_code
_entity_poly.pdbx_strand_id
1 'polypeptide(L)'
;MSDRKEQPNTRVSPQGMIEVSPRAIATIAAQAVCRSYGVVGMAPANLRDSVVQVLRQEDQHRGIEVHINKDSIAVDLYVVLEYGTRISEVAQQVIATVSYALNKSLGMPVSTVNVHVQGIRTE
;
A
#
# COMPACT_ATOMS: atom_id res chain seq x y z
N MET A 1 -22.81 20.44 -2.53
CA MET A 1 -22.41 20.17 -2.79
C MET A 1 -21.67 19.33 -2.80
N SER A 2 -21.23 18.77 -3.17
CA SER A 2 -20.73 17.83 -2.95
C SER A 2 -19.43 17.62 -3.26
N ASP A 3 -18.58 17.70 -2.36
CA ASP A 3 -17.21 17.46 -2.48
C ASP A 3 -16.90 16.02 -2.72
N ARG A 4 -17.86 15.14 -2.54
CA ARG A 4 -17.61 13.78 -2.79
C ARG A 4 -17.22 13.46 -4.16
N LYS A 5 -17.66 14.19 -5.14
CA LYS A 5 -17.33 13.96 -6.50
C LYS A 5 -15.88 14.13 -6.80
N GLU A 6 -15.17 14.81 -5.91
CA GLU A 6 -13.79 15.10 -6.16
C GLU A 6 -12.85 14.23 -5.37
N GLN A 7 -13.38 13.24 -4.66
CA GLN A 7 -12.56 12.31 -3.92
C GLN A 7 -12.02 11.25 -4.88
N PRO A 8 -10.70 10.99 -4.89
CA PRO A 8 -10.14 10.01 -5.81
C PRO A 8 -10.71 8.61 -5.64
N ASN A 9 -11.17 8.27 -4.43
CA ASN A 9 -11.68 6.95 -4.16
C ASN A 9 -13.17 6.82 -4.39
N THR A 10 -13.78 7.82 -5.04
CA THR A 10 -15.21 7.83 -5.26
C THR A 10 -15.51 7.93 -6.74
N ARG A 11 -16.38 7.06 -7.24
CA ARG A 11 -16.84 7.12 -8.61
C ARG A 11 -18.33 7.30 -8.61
N VAL A 12 -18.81 8.21 -9.46
CA VAL A 12 -20.22 8.53 -9.56
C VAL A 12 -20.71 8.12 -10.93
N SER A 13 -21.83 7.44 -10.98
CA SER A 13 -22.46 7.05 -12.24
C SER A 13 -23.93 7.44 -12.16
N PRO A 14 -24.66 7.38 -13.30
CA PRO A 14 -26.09 7.68 -13.28
C PRO A 14 -26.89 6.74 -12.39
N GLN A 15 -26.40 5.53 -12.18
CA GLN A 15 -27.11 4.56 -11.36
C GLN A 15 -26.74 4.64 -9.89
N GLY A 16 -25.65 5.32 -9.55
CA GLY A 16 -25.24 5.37 -8.17
C GLY A 16 -23.81 5.81 -7.99
N MET A 17 -23.26 5.54 -6.81
CA MET A 17 -21.94 5.97 -6.44
C MET A 17 -21.14 4.79 -5.89
N ILE A 18 -19.88 4.71 -6.25
CA ILE A 18 -18.97 3.70 -5.72
C ILE A 18 -17.91 4.42 -4.90
N GLU A 19 -17.79 4.03 -3.66
CA GLU A 19 -16.81 4.63 -2.77
C GLU A 19 -15.96 3.53 -2.16
N VAL A 20 -14.64 3.67 -2.24
CA VAL A 20 -13.69 2.67 -1.75
C VAL A 20 -13.00 3.23 -0.53
N SER A 21 -13.08 2.50 0.58
CA SER A 21 -12.49 2.98 1.83
C SER A 21 -10.96 2.88 1.78
N PRO A 22 -10.27 3.72 2.57
CA PRO A 22 -8.81 3.59 2.65
C PRO A 22 -8.37 2.21 3.11
N ARG A 23 -9.13 1.56 3.98
CA ARG A 23 -8.77 0.23 4.43
C ARG A 23 -8.86 -0.79 3.30
N ALA A 24 -9.85 -0.64 2.41
CA ALA A 24 -9.95 -1.53 1.26
C ALA A 24 -8.76 -1.34 0.33
N ILE A 25 -8.35 -0.10 0.13
CA ILE A 25 -7.17 0.20 -0.69
C ILE A 25 -5.94 -0.44 -0.06
N ALA A 26 -5.79 -0.31 1.26
CA ALA A 26 -4.66 -0.89 1.96
C ALA A 26 -4.63 -2.41 1.84
N THR A 27 -5.78 -3.04 1.88
CA THR A 27 -5.84 -4.49 1.75
C THR A 27 -5.37 -4.95 0.37
N ILE A 28 -5.79 -4.24 -0.68
CA ILE A 28 -5.35 -4.58 -2.03
C ILE A 28 -3.84 -4.41 -2.15
N ALA A 29 -3.32 -3.31 -1.62
CA ALA A 29 -1.89 -3.05 -1.68
C ALA A 29 -1.10 -4.11 -0.89
N ALA A 30 -1.58 -4.49 0.28
CA ALA A 30 -0.90 -5.48 1.11
C ALA A 30 -0.79 -6.82 0.41
N GLN A 31 -1.85 -7.24 -0.27
CA GLN A 31 -1.83 -8.48 -1.01
C GLN A 31 -0.76 -8.44 -2.11
N ALA A 32 -0.65 -7.33 -2.81
CA ALA A 32 0.34 -7.20 -3.87
C ALA A 32 1.75 -7.20 -3.29
N VAL A 33 1.97 -6.50 -2.18
CA VAL A 33 3.29 -6.44 -1.56
C VAL A 33 3.74 -7.82 -1.12
N CYS A 34 2.87 -8.56 -0.48
CA CYS A 34 3.26 -9.83 0.11
C CYS A 34 3.51 -10.93 -0.92
N ARG A 35 3.13 -10.68 -2.17
CA ARG A 35 3.47 -11.59 -3.25
C ARG A 35 4.77 -11.22 -3.94
N SER A 36 5.36 -10.12 -3.58
CA SER A 36 6.56 -9.64 -4.25
C SER A 36 7.79 -10.37 -3.75
N TYR A 37 8.71 -10.67 -4.68
CA TYR A 37 9.95 -11.35 -4.33
C TYR A 37 10.78 -10.49 -3.39
N GLY A 38 11.37 -11.13 -2.40
CA GLY A 38 12.25 -10.44 -1.47
C GLY A 38 11.57 -9.81 -0.28
N VAL A 39 10.25 -9.80 -0.26
CA VAL A 39 9.48 -9.22 0.84
C VAL A 39 9.13 -10.32 1.83
N VAL A 40 9.54 -10.15 3.08
CA VAL A 40 9.16 -11.07 4.13
C VAL A 40 7.73 -10.80 4.59
N GLY A 41 7.38 -9.53 4.67
CA GLY A 41 6.05 -9.14 5.08
C GLY A 41 5.99 -7.66 5.39
N MET A 42 4.88 -7.26 5.99
CA MET A 42 4.65 -5.88 6.36
C MET A 42 5.07 -5.62 7.80
N ALA A 43 5.39 -4.38 8.10
CA ALA A 43 5.70 -3.94 9.46
C ALA A 43 4.75 -2.80 9.82
N PRO A 44 4.54 -2.54 11.12
CA PRO A 44 3.70 -1.41 11.50
C PRO A 44 4.30 -0.11 11.01
N ALA A 45 3.43 0.81 10.60
CA ALA A 45 3.88 2.13 10.17
C ALA A 45 4.50 2.89 11.33
N ASN A 46 3.91 2.75 12.52
CA ASN A 46 4.43 3.41 13.71
C ASN A 46 5.29 2.45 14.51
N LEU A 47 6.60 2.63 14.43
CA LEU A 47 7.52 1.85 15.25
C LEU A 47 7.85 2.64 16.50
N ARG A 48 7.43 2.14 17.63
CA ARG A 48 7.75 2.79 18.90
C ARG A 48 8.98 2.21 19.52
N ASP A 49 9.24 0.95 19.23
CA ASP A 49 10.41 0.27 19.77
C ASP A 49 11.38 0.01 18.66
N SER A 50 12.59 -0.31 19.03
CA SER A 50 13.59 -0.66 18.04
C SER A 50 13.38 -2.05 17.44
N VAL A 51 12.44 -2.80 17.97
CA VAL A 51 12.18 -4.15 17.47
C VAL A 51 11.14 -4.09 16.36
N VAL A 52 11.50 -4.62 15.19
CA VAL A 52 10.61 -4.67 14.06
C VAL A 52 9.93 -6.02 14.03
N GLN A 53 8.62 -6.01 14.04
CA GLN A 53 7.84 -7.24 13.96
C GLN A 53 7.10 -7.29 12.63
N VAL A 54 7.07 -8.50 12.05
CA VAL A 54 6.29 -8.71 10.84
C VAL A 54 4.83 -8.88 11.25
N LEU A 55 3.95 -8.13 10.61
CA LEU A 55 2.52 -8.18 10.92
C LEU A 55 1.91 -9.50 10.44
N ARG A 56 0.94 -9.97 11.20
CA ARG A 56 0.19 -11.15 10.80
C ARG A 56 -0.63 -10.82 9.58
N GLN A 57 -1.05 -11.88 8.90
CA GLN A 57 -1.80 -11.70 7.66
C GLN A 57 -3.05 -10.84 7.86
N GLU A 58 -3.76 -11.02 8.97
CA GLU A 58 -4.98 -10.26 9.19
C GLU A 58 -4.71 -8.81 9.55
N ASP A 59 -3.47 -8.46 9.89
CA ASP A 59 -3.11 -7.10 10.29
C ASP A 59 -2.25 -6.38 9.26
N GLN A 60 -2.06 -6.96 8.09
CA GLN A 60 -1.15 -6.38 7.10
C GLN A 60 -1.53 -4.97 6.68
N HIS A 61 -2.81 -4.66 6.73
CA HIS A 61 -3.25 -3.31 6.36
C HIS A 61 -2.65 -2.24 7.27
N ARG A 62 -2.20 -2.61 8.47
CA ARG A 62 -1.60 -1.66 9.40
C ARG A 62 -0.20 -1.24 8.96
N GLY A 63 0.37 -1.92 8.00
CA GLY A 63 1.66 -1.53 7.43
C GLY A 63 1.52 -0.64 6.22
N ILE A 64 0.34 -0.09 5.98
CA ILE A 64 0.08 0.73 4.81
C ILE A 64 -0.68 1.96 5.24
N GLU A 65 -0.20 3.12 4.80
CA GLU A 65 -0.91 4.37 5.02
C GLU A 65 -1.40 4.88 3.69
N VAL A 66 -2.67 5.20 3.63
CA VAL A 66 -3.31 5.70 2.41
C VAL A 66 -3.63 7.17 2.62
N HIS A 67 -3.11 7.99 1.73
CA HIS A 67 -3.34 9.45 1.80
C HIS A 67 -4.17 9.83 0.59
N ILE A 68 -5.39 10.27 0.84
CA ILE A 68 -6.32 10.64 -0.22
C ILE A 68 -6.40 12.15 -0.28
N ASN A 69 -5.95 12.70 -1.40
CA ASN A 69 -6.09 14.11 -1.66
C ASN A 69 -7.16 14.29 -2.71
N LYS A 70 -7.44 15.54 -3.00
CA LYS A 70 -8.51 15.87 -3.91
C LYS A 70 -8.38 15.19 -5.27
N ASP A 71 -7.17 15.17 -5.81
CA ASP A 71 -6.97 14.63 -7.15
C ASP A 71 -6.04 13.43 -7.19
N SER A 72 -5.67 12.89 -6.04
CA SER A 72 -4.65 11.87 -6.05
C SER A 72 -4.75 10.96 -4.85
N ILE A 73 -4.19 9.78 -5.01
CA ILE A 73 -4.03 8.82 -3.93
C ILE A 73 -2.56 8.54 -3.80
N ALA A 74 -2.02 8.67 -2.60
CA ALA A 74 -0.66 8.30 -2.30
C ALA A 74 -0.67 7.19 -1.27
N VAL A 75 0.24 6.24 -1.41
CA VAL A 75 0.29 5.08 -0.53
C VAL A 75 1.70 4.92 -0.01
N ASP A 76 1.82 4.74 1.30
CA ASP A 76 3.10 4.45 1.93
C ASP A 76 3.07 3.02 2.45
N LEU A 77 4.10 2.26 2.05
CA LEU A 77 4.22 0.85 2.40
C LEU A 77 5.37 0.67 3.38
N TYR A 78 5.15 -0.09 4.43
CA TYR A 78 6.17 -0.35 5.44
C TYR A 78 6.46 -1.84 5.44
N VAL A 79 7.67 -2.21 5.01
CA VAL A 79 7.98 -3.60 4.70
C VAL A 79 9.24 -4.08 5.42
N VAL A 80 9.34 -5.40 5.54
CA VAL A 80 10.54 -6.09 5.99
C VAL A 80 11.01 -6.92 4.80
N LEU A 81 12.28 -6.75 4.43
CA LEU A 81 12.85 -7.45 3.31
C LEU A 81 13.79 -8.55 3.77
N GLU A 82 14.08 -9.45 2.86
CA GLU A 82 14.96 -10.56 3.16
C GLU A 82 16.41 -10.15 2.95
N TYR A 83 17.29 -10.56 3.87
CA TYR A 83 18.71 -10.26 3.76
C TYR A 83 19.26 -10.89 2.48
N GLY A 84 20.15 -10.19 1.82
CA GLY A 84 20.77 -10.69 0.62
C GLY A 84 20.10 -10.23 -0.67
N THR A 85 18.94 -9.60 -0.57
CA THR A 85 18.30 -9.05 -1.76
C THR A 85 18.84 -7.66 -2.01
N ARG A 86 18.68 -7.19 -3.23
CA ARG A 86 19.03 -5.81 -3.55
C ARG A 86 17.87 -4.91 -3.21
N ILE A 87 18.04 -4.12 -2.16
CA ILE A 87 16.94 -3.34 -1.62
C ILE A 87 16.31 -2.44 -2.65
N SER A 88 17.12 -1.71 -3.42
CA SER A 88 16.55 -0.77 -4.38
C SER A 88 15.78 -1.46 -5.49
N GLU A 89 16.24 -2.62 -5.92
CA GLU A 89 15.54 -3.37 -6.96
C GLU A 89 14.23 -3.95 -6.45
N VAL A 90 14.27 -4.51 -5.24
CA VAL A 90 13.06 -5.05 -4.64
C VAL A 90 12.04 -3.95 -4.42
N ALA A 91 12.49 -2.81 -3.90
CA ALA A 91 11.59 -1.70 -3.63
C ALA A 91 10.95 -1.18 -4.92
N GLN A 92 11.73 -1.07 -5.99
CA GLN A 92 11.17 -0.61 -7.26
C GLN A 92 10.18 -1.60 -7.83
N GLN A 93 10.45 -2.88 -7.66
CA GLN A 93 9.54 -3.90 -8.11
C GLN A 93 8.23 -3.86 -7.32
N VAL A 94 8.34 -3.62 -6.01
CA VAL A 94 7.17 -3.49 -5.16
C VAL A 94 6.32 -2.30 -5.61
N ILE A 95 6.97 -1.17 -5.87
CA ILE A 95 6.26 0.02 -6.33
C ILE A 95 5.49 -0.29 -7.61
N ALA A 96 6.14 -0.93 -8.56
CA ALA A 96 5.50 -1.25 -9.83
C ALA A 96 4.33 -2.20 -9.65
N THR A 97 4.53 -3.23 -8.83
CA THR A 97 3.50 -4.25 -8.62
C THR A 97 2.28 -3.66 -7.91
N VAL A 98 2.52 -2.86 -6.89
CA VAL A 98 1.43 -2.26 -6.14
C VAL A 98 0.69 -1.23 -6.98
N SER A 99 1.44 -0.40 -7.71
CA SER A 99 0.81 0.60 -8.58
C SER A 99 -0.09 -0.08 -9.60
N TYR A 100 0.39 -1.15 -10.22
CA TYR A 100 -0.40 -1.88 -11.20
C TYR A 100 -1.65 -2.47 -10.56
N ALA A 101 -1.49 -3.10 -9.40
CA ALA A 101 -2.62 -3.76 -8.74
C ALA A 101 -3.70 -2.75 -8.35
N LEU A 102 -3.28 -1.60 -7.83
CA LEU A 102 -4.22 -0.58 -7.41
C LEU A 102 -4.90 0.07 -8.59
N ASN A 103 -4.14 0.40 -9.63
CA ASN A 103 -4.75 1.01 -10.82
C ASN A 103 -5.76 0.08 -11.45
N LYS A 104 -5.43 -1.20 -11.51
CA LYS A 104 -6.32 -2.18 -12.12
C LYS A 104 -7.58 -2.39 -11.28
N SER A 105 -7.40 -2.52 -9.96
CA SER A 105 -8.53 -2.82 -9.08
C SER A 105 -9.45 -1.63 -8.87
N LEU A 106 -8.88 -0.44 -8.76
CA LEU A 106 -9.68 0.73 -8.46
C LEU A 106 -10.24 1.41 -9.70
N GLY A 107 -9.58 1.22 -10.83
CA GLY A 107 -9.97 1.95 -12.02
C GLY A 107 -9.69 3.44 -11.93
N MET A 108 -8.84 3.82 -11.00
CA MET A 108 -8.44 5.20 -10.79
C MET A 108 -6.94 5.26 -10.62
N PRO A 109 -6.30 6.34 -11.04
CA PRO A 109 -4.85 6.42 -10.93
C PRO A 109 -4.40 6.61 -9.48
N VAL A 110 -3.28 5.97 -9.17
CA VAL A 110 -2.59 6.18 -7.90
C VAL A 110 -1.36 6.99 -8.24
N SER A 111 -1.21 8.15 -7.60
CA SER A 111 -0.14 9.06 -8.00
C SER A 111 1.22 8.65 -7.45
N THR A 112 1.27 8.12 -6.25
CA THR A 112 2.54 7.85 -5.61
C THR A 112 2.47 6.60 -4.75
N VAL A 113 3.49 5.77 -4.86
CA VAL A 113 3.68 4.63 -3.96
C VAL A 113 5.07 4.75 -3.38
N ASN A 114 5.18 4.89 -2.07
CA ASN A 114 6.47 4.99 -1.39
C ASN A 114 6.72 3.73 -0.58
N VAL A 115 7.96 3.26 -0.59
CA VAL A 115 8.32 2.07 0.15
C VAL A 115 9.29 2.44 1.26
N HIS A 116 8.94 2.07 2.48
CA HIS A 116 9.79 2.29 3.65
C HIS A 116 10.25 0.93 4.15
N VAL A 117 11.55 0.68 4.06
CA VAL A 117 12.10 -0.60 4.50
C VAL A 117 12.40 -0.47 5.98
N GLN A 118 11.58 -1.12 6.79
CA GLN A 118 11.69 -0.98 8.23
C GLN A 118 12.65 -1.96 8.86
N GLY A 119 12.94 -3.05 8.17
CA GLY A 119 13.88 -4.03 8.70
C GLY A 119 14.29 -5.03 7.65
N ILE A 120 15.35 -5.76 7.99
CA ILE A 120 15.91 -6.81 7.14
C ILE A 120 15.94 -8.07 7.99
N ARG A 121 15.34 -9.14 7.49
CA ARG A 121 15.37 -10.41 8.19
C ARG A 121 16.62 -11.16 7.78
N THR A 122 17.46 -11.48 8.77
CA THR A 122 18.72 -12.15 8.51
C THR A 122 18.66 -13.65 8.64
N GLU A 123 17.55 -14.25 9.13
CA GLU A 123 17.58 -15.60 9.36
C GLU A 123 16.84 -16.37 8.62
#